data_9c35a56e982c5f1a0a97f61a60694296
#
_entry.id   9c35a56e982c5f1a0a97f61a60694296
#
_cell.length_a   1.000
_cell.length_b   1.000
_cell.length_c   1.000
_cell.angle_alpha   90.00
_cell.angle_beta   90.00
_cell.angle_gamma   90.00
#
_symmetry.space_group_name_H-M   'P 1'
#
loop_
_entity.id
_entity.type
_entity.pdbx_description
1 polymer ?
#
loop_
_entity_poly.entity_id
_entity_poly.type
_entity_poly.pdbx_seq_one_letter_code
_entity_poly.pdbx_strand_id
1 'polypeptide(L)'
;MSDFANLSAVQARAAAAVGCQSTTLPSGLTVLCRTMPGYSSVHAIYATSFGSIHRNFTLDGKEVVLPAGTAHFLEHKMCETPKGDSFSFYAKTGASANAFTSYDRTCYLFSATQKIDENLDILLGMVGKPWFTKATIAKEQGIIGQEIKMYDDSPDWRLLNALFRCLYADHPLRDDIAGTVESIAELTPQMLYNCTKAFYAPSNMVLSVAGKITLDQAVEACKRNGLYRARAAHEVEWDIPADNAPLAHREAHFTMPVTKPCFGVAYKEEPLTPGDLKRELLLDMLGDLVVGGLTRLYRRLYDTAM
;
A
#
# COMPACT_ATOMS: atom_id res chain seq x y z
N MET A 1 2.53 16.81 -3.37
CA MET A 1 1.94 16.89 -2.00
C MET A 1 0.68 16.07 -1.99
N SER A 2 0.56 15.19 -1.03
CA SER A 2 -0.36 14.07 -1.03
C SER A 2 -1.84 14.46 -1.11
N ASP A 3 -2.55 13.76 -1.99
CA ASP A 3 -4.01 13.84 -2.11
C ASP A 3 -4.78 13.37 -0.87
N PHE A 4 -4.09 12.83 0.15
CA PHE A 4 -4.71 12.43 1.41
C PHE A 4 -5.07 13.60 2.33
N ALA A 5 -4.38 14.74 2.24
CA ALA A 5 -4.64 15.88 3.12
C ALA A 5 -5.93 16.63 2.76
N ASN A 6 -6.42 16.49 1.53
CA ASN A 6 -7.67 17.07 1.07
C ASN A 6 -8.55 15.95 0.50
N LEU A 7 -9.34 15.32 1.36
CA LEU A 7 -10.48 14.56 0.88
C LEU A 7 -11.22 15.43 -0.11
N SER A 8 -11.31 15.01 -1.37
CA SER A 8 -12.12 15.72 -2.36
C SER A 8 -13.54 15.89 -1.78
N ALA A 9 -14.27 16.90 -2.20
CA ALA A 9 -15.64 17.10 -1.74
C ALA A 9 -16.50 15.85 -1.94
N VAL A 10 -16.20 15.03 -2.94
CA VAL A 10 -16.85 13.75 -3.22
C VAL A 10 -16.51 12.70 -2.14
N GLN A 11 -15.24 12.55 -1.79
CA GLN A 11 -14.79 11.64 -0.75
C GLN A 11 -15.31 12.03 0.64
N ALA A 12 -15.33 13.35 0.95
CA ALA A 12 -15.91 13.85 2.18
C ALA A 12 -17.42 13.57 2.27
N ARG A 13 -18.16 13.74 1.16
CA ARG A 13 -19.59 13.40 1.08
C ARG A 13 -19.84 11.90 1.21
N ALA A 14 -19.03 11.06 0.57
CA ALA A 14 -19.12 9.61 0.70
C ALA A 14 -18.82 9.16 2.14
N ALA A 15 -17.79 9.71 2.78
CA ALA A 15 -17.48 9.44 4.18
C ALA A 15 -18.64 9.83 5.11
N ALA A 16 -19.23 11.03 4.90
CA ALA A 16 -20.38 11.48 5.67
C ALA A 16 -21.63 10.59 5.46
N ALA A 17 -21.89 10.14 4.23
CA ALA A 17 -22.99 9.26 3.89
C ALA A 17 -22.94 7.91 4.63
N VAL A 18 -21.75 7.42 4.95
CA VAL A 18 -21.56 6.20 5.75
C VAL A 18 -21.36 6.49 7.25
N GLY A 19 -21.57 7.74 7.70
CA GLY A 19 -21.42 8.12 9.10
C GLY A 19 -19.97 8.14 9.60
N CYS A 20 -19.01 8.38 8.71
CA CYS A 20 -17.60 8.55 9.05
C CYS A 20 -17.35 10.02 9.46
N GLN A 21 -16.73 10.19 10.61
CA GLN A 21 -16.23 11.49 11.08
C GLN A 21 -14.76 11.64 10.66
N SER A 22 -14.32 12.88 10.41
CA SER A 22 -12.94 13.16 10.04
C SER A 22 -12.42 14.41 10.74
N THR A 23 -11.12 14.43 11.00
CA THR A 23 -10.41 15.63 11.47
C THR A 23 -8.97 15.60 10.97
N THR A 24 -8.43 16.79 10.68
CA THR A 24 -7.00 16.93 10.38
C THR A 24 -6.32 17.57 11.59
N LEU A 25 -5.31 16.90 12.12
CA LEU A 25 -4.55 17.36 13.29
C LEU A 25 -3.59 18.50 12.90
N PRO A 26 -3.11 19.31 13.87
CA PRO A 26 -2.11 20.34 13.59
C PRO A 26 -0.82 19.84 12.94
N SER A 27 -0.50 18.55 13.06
CA SER A 27 0.61 17.86 12.38
C SER A 27 0.36 17.60 10.89
N GLY A 28 -0.86 17.81 10.40
CA GLY A 28 -1.30 17.44 9.07
C GLY A 28 -1.87 16.01 8.96
N LEU A 29 -1.79 15.20 10.03
CA LEU A 29 -2.36 13.84 10.03
C LEU A 29 -3.88 13.91 9.92
N THR A 30 -4.43 13.19 8.93
CA THR A 30 -5.88 13.00 8.80
C THR A 30 -6.32 11.79 9.60
N VAL A 31 -7.32 11.97 10.48
CA VAL A 31 -7.94 10.91 11.27
C VAL A 31 -9.37 10.72 10.81
N LEU A 32 -9.69 9.52 10.35
CA LEU A 32 -11.02 9.07 9.96
C LEU A 32 -11.57 8.12 11.01
N CYS A 33 -12.81 8.31 11.46
CA CYS A 33 -13.44 7.45 12.45
C CYS A 33 -14.88 7.13 12.08
N ARG A 34 -15.20 5.85 12.02
CA ARG A 34 -16.57 5.37 11.98
C ARG A 34 -16.90 4.64 13.29
N THR A 35 -17.59 5.33 14.21
CA THR A 35 -18.09 4.71 15.44
C THR A 35 -19.24 3.75 15.11
N MET A 36 -19.13 2.49 15.55
CA MET A 36 -20.10 1.43 15.33
C MET A 36 -20.49 0.78 16.67
N PRO A 37 -21.47 1.33 17.42
CA PRO A 37 -21.77 0.91 18.79
C PRO A 37 -22.21 -0.55 18.93
N GLY A 38 -22.79 -1.15 17.88
CA GLY A 38 -23.21 -2.54 17.85
C GLY A 38 -22.08 -3.56 17.65
N TYR A 39 -20.85 -3.10 17.40
CA TYR A 39 -19.69 -3.97 17.20
C TYR A 39 -18.87 -4.08 18.48
N SER A 40 -18.28 -5.26 18.71
CA SER A 40 -17.33 -5.48 19.81
C SER A 40 -15.89 -5.24 19.39
N SER A 41 -15.59 -5.24 18.09
CA SER A 41 -14.26 -5.09 17.52
C SER A 41 -13.97 -3.66 17.07
N VAL A 42 -12.67 -3.36 17.01
CA VAL A 42 -12.11 -2.18 16.33
C VAL A 42 -11.17 -2.66 15.25
N HIS A 43 -11.29 -2.08 14.07
CA HIS A 43 -10.33 -2.20 12.97
C HIS A 43 -9.64 -0.85 12.79
N ALA A 44 -8.32 -0.84 12.77
CA ALA A 44 -7.53 0.37 12.57
C ALA A 44 -6.52 0.16 11.44
N ILE A 45 -6.40 1.15 10.56
CA ILE A 45 -5.42 1.21 9.47
C ILE A 45 -4.66 2.53 9.60
N TYR A 46 -3.32 2.44 9.58
CA TYR A 46 -2.44 3.59 9.49
C TYR A 46 -1.68 3.51 8.17
N ALA A 47 -1.99 4.40 7.23
CA ALA A 47 -1.55 4.34 5.85
C ALA A 47 -0.67 5.54 5.49
N THR A 48 0.32 5.32 4.63
CA THR A 48 1.11 6.36 3.97
C THR A 48 0.90 6.30 2.46
N SER A 49 0.93 7.47 1.79
CA SER A 49 1.00 7.58 0.32
C SER A 49 2.44 7.33 -0.14
N PHE A 50 2.88 6.09 0.05
CA PHE A 50 4.17 5.57 -0.41
C PHE A 50 4.01 4.12 -0.83
N GLY A 51 4.22 3.80 -2.08
CA GLY A 51 4.13 2.46 -2.63
C GLY A 51 5.23 2.22 -3.67
N SER A 52 5.13 1.12 -4.41
CA SER A 52 6.21 0.65 -5.28
C SER A 52 6.54 1.58 -6.46
N ILE A 53 5.61 2.49 -6.83
CA ILE A 53 5.85 3.46 -7.91
C ILE A 53 6.67 4.67 -7.48
N HIS A 54 6.82 4.92 -6.16
CA HIS A 54 7.56 6.07 -5.63
C HIS A 54 9.06 5.78 -5.61
N ARG A 55 9.68 5.77 -6.78
CA ARG A 55 11.09 5.38 -6.92
C ARG A 55 12.04 6.55 -7.06
N ASN A 56 11.61 7.64 -7.67
CA ASN A 56 12.43 8.82 -7.92
C ASN A 56 11.72 10.03 -7.30
N PHE A 57 12.42 10.74 -6.43
CA PHE A 57 11.89 11.95 -5.78
C PHE A 57 13.04 12.85 -5.33
N THR A 58 12.74 14.12 -5.06
CA THR A 58 13.67 15.06 -4.44
C THR A 58 13.35 15.22 -2.97
N LEU A 59 14.36 15.11 -2.12
CA LEU A 59 14.27 15.34 -0.67
C LEU A 59 15.23 16.45 -0.26
N ASP A 60 14.69 17.58 0.21
CA ASP A 60 15.46 18.77 0.59
C ASP A 60 16.45 19.21 -0.52
N GLY A 61 15.97 19.27 -1.76
CA GLY A 61 16.74 19.65 -2.94
C GLY A 61 17.75 18.58 -3.44
N LYS A 62 17.73 17.36 -2.90
CA LYS A 62 18.60 16.26 -3.34
C LYS A 62 17.79 15.16 -3.99
N GLU A 63 18.21 14.74 -5.17
CA GLU A 63 17.63 13.62 -5.88
C GLU A 63 17.86 12.31 -5.11
N VAL A 64 16.81 11.51 -4.99
CA VAL A 64 16.81 10.17 -4.40
C VAL A 64 16.24 9.20 -5.41
N VAL A 65 17.03 8.20 -5.79
CA VAL A 65 16.64 7.10 -6.67
C VAL A 65 16.62 5.82 -5.86
N LEU A 66 15.52 5.09 -5.93
CA LEU A 66 15.29 3.87 -5.17
C LEU A 66 15.24 2.64 -6.10
N PRO A 67 15.84 1.51 -5.72
CA PRO A 67 15.65 0.25 -6.43
C PRO A 67 14.20 -0.25 -6.31
N ALA A 68 13.78 -1.12 -7.25
CA ALA A 68 12.48 -1.79 -7.15
C ALA A 68 12.41 -2.62 -5.86
N GLY A 69 11.20 -2.70 -5.25
CA GLY A 69 11.01 -3.42 -4.00
C GLY A 69 11.21 -2.58 -2.75
N THR A 70 11.68 -1.32 -2.84
CA THR A 70 11.99 -0.50 -1.65
C THR A 70 10.79 -0.28 -0.73
N ALA A 71 9.61 -0.03 -1.28
CA ALA A 71 8.41 0.23 -0.45
C ALA A 71 7.99 -1.02 0.35
N HIS A 72 7.98 -2.18 -0.29
CA HIS A 72 7.69 -3.45 0.35
C HIS A 72 8.76 -3.82 1.39
N PHE A 73 10.03 -3.65 1.05
CA PHE A 73 11.12 -3.86 1.99
C PHE A 73 11.00 -2.95 3.22
N LEU A 74 10.64 -1.68 3.02
CA LEU A 74 10.44 -0.73 4.11
C LEU A 74 9.25 -1.14 5.00
N GLU A 75 8.17 -1.68 4.41
CA GLU A 75 7.03 -2.19 5.16
C GLU A 75 7.46 -3.24 6.19
N HIS A 76 8.21 -4.27 5.75
CA HIS A 76 8.79 -5.29 6.63
C HIS A 76 9.66 -4.66 7.72
N LYS A 77 10.53 -3.73 7.33
CA LYS A 77 11.46 -3.09 8.28
C LYS A 77 10.78 -2.19 9.31
N MET A 78 9.63 -1.61 8.99
CA MET A 78 8.86 -0.82 9.95
C MET A 78 8.25 -1.66 11.06
N CYS A 79 8.05 -2.96 10.84
CA CYS A 79 7.56 -3.89 11.85
C CYS A 79 8.65 -4.32 12.85
N GLU A 80 9.93 -4.09 12.55
CA GLU A 80 11.04 -4.44 13.42
C GLU A 80 11.47 -3.26 14.30
N THR A 81 11.58 -3.49 15.59
CA THR A 81 12.00 -2.49 16.59
C THR A 81 13.21 -3.00 17.38
N PRO A 82 13.95 -2.13 18.11
CA PRO A 82 15.01 -2.56 19.02
C PRO A 82 14.55 -3.57 20.10
N LYS A 83 13.23 -3.64 20.35
CA LYS A 83 12.62 -4.55 21.34
C LYS A 83 12.09 -5.85 20.71
N GLY A 84 12.23 -6.02 19.39
CA GLY A 84 11.75 -7.17 18.64
C GLY A 84 10.69 -6.81 17.62
N ASP A 85 10.04 -7.84 17.07
CA ASP A 85 8.99 -7.72 16.06
C ASP A 85 7.69 -7.21 16.69
N SER A 86 7.10 -6.19 16.08
CA SER A 86 5.84 -5.56 16.51
C SER A 86 4.66 -6.54 16.47
N PHE A 87 4.66 -7.51 15.57
CA PHE A 87 3.62 -8.55 15.54
C PHE A 87 3.59 -9.39 16.82
N SER A 88 4.76 -9.59 17.47
CA SER A 88 4.83 -10.28 18.77
C SER A 88 4.13 -9.49 19.90
N PHE A 89 4.06 -8.16 19.78
CA PHE A 89 3.35 -7.33 20.76
C PHE A 89 1.84 -7.44 20.59
N TYR A 90 1.34 -7.49 19.35
CA TYR A 90 -0.08 -7.73 19.07
C TYR A 90 -0.53 -9.12 19.57
N ALA A 91 0.31 -10.13 19.42
CA ALA A 91 0.00 -11.46 19.95
C ALA A 91 -0.27 -11.44 21.49
N LYS A 92 0.43 -10.60 22.25
CA LYS A 92 0.23 -10.43 23.71
C LYS A 92 -1.08 -9.70 24.06
N THR A 93 -1.62 -8.92 23.14
CA THR A 93 -2.89 -8.21 23.33
C THR A 93 -4.09 -9.01 22.81
N GLY A 94 -3.85 -10.08 22.06
CA GLY A 94 -4.87 -10.87 21.38
C GLY A 94 -5.43 -10.21 20.12
N ALA A 95 -4.71 -9.22 19.56
CA ALA A 95 -5.07 -8.60 18.29
C ALA A 95 -4.53 -9.40 17.10
N SER A 96 -5.26 -9.34 15.98
CA SER A 96 -4.77 -9.75 14.66
C SER A 96 -4.21 -8.52 13.96
N ALA A 97 -2.98 -8.57 13.49
CA ALA A 97 -2.33 -7.47 12.80
C ALA A 97 -1.78 -7.93 11.44
N ASN A 98 -1.68 -6.98 10.52
CA ASN A 98 -1.11 -7.20 9.20
C ASN A 98 -0.51 -5.89 8.65
N ALA A 99 0.26 -6.01 7.58
CA ALA A 99 0.69 -4.88 6.75
C ALA A 99 0.64 -5.30 5.29
N PHE A 100 0.55 -4.33 4.40
CA PHE A 100 0.66 -4.58 2.96
C PHE A 100 1.15 -3.35 2.21
N THR A 101 1.86 -3.59 1.12
CA THR A 101 2.31 -2.59 0.17
C THR A 101 1.57 -2.77 -1.15
N SER A 102 1.09 -1.66 -1.70
CA SER A 102 0.50 -1.56 -3.04
C SER A 102 1.38 -0.68 -3.94
N TYR A 103 0.90 -0.36 -5.13
CA TYR A 103 1.64 0.51 -6.05
C TYR A 103 1.75 1.95 -5.53
N ASP A 104 0.71 2.47 -4.87
CA ASP A 104 0.60 3.87 -4.44
C ASP A 104 0.64 4.08 -2.92
N ARG A 105 0.55 3.01 -2.12
CA ARG A 105 0.41 3.12 -0.66
C ARG A 105 1.03 1.94 0.08
N THR A 106 1.33 2.18 1.36
CA THR A 106 1.66 1.14 2.34
C THR A 106 0.75 1.31 3.55
N CYS A 107 0.18 0.21 4.02
CA CYS A 107 -0.79 0.17 5.11
C CYS A 107 -0.33 -0.77 6.22
N TYR A 108 -0.48 -0.33 7.45
CA TYR A 108 -0.29 -1.10 8.68
C TYR A 108 -1.62 -1.16 9.41
N LEU A 109 -2.04 -2.32 9.86
CA LEU A 109 -3.40 -2.49 10.38
C LEU A 109 -3.49 -3.52 11.50
N PHE A 110 -4.52 -3.37 12.33
CA PHE A 110 -4.92 -4.40 13.28
C PHE A 110 -6.44 -4.49 13.42
N SER A 111 -6.90 -5.64 13.90
CA SER A 111 -8.25 -5.87 14.41
C SER A 111 -8.18 -6.41 15.83
N ALA A 112 -8.95 -5.83 16.75
CA ALA A 112 -8.98 -6.26 18.15
C ALA A 112 -10.36 -6.06 18.77
N THR A 113 -10.67 -6.85 19.80
CA THR A 113 -11.90 -6.72 20.59
C THR A 113 -11.64 -6.15 21.99
N GLN A 114 -10.36 -6.07 22.39
CA GLN A 114 -9.92 -5.59 23.70
C GLN A 114 -8.59 -4.86 23.60
N LYS A 115 -8.19 -4.13 24.65
CA LYS A 115 -6.92 -3.40 24.72
C LYS A 115 -6.70 -2.46 23.52
N ILE A 116 -7.75 -1.77 23.09
CA ILE A 116 -7.73 -0.95 21.88
C ILE A 116 -6.66 0.15 21.95
N ASP A 117 -6.55 0.84 23.10
CA ASP A 117 -5.54 1.89 23.31
C ASP A 117 -4.11 1.34 23.18
N GLU A 118 -3.84 0.16 23.76
CA GLU A 118 -2.52 -0.49 23.71
C GLU A 118 -2.19 -0.88 22.24
N ASN A 119 -3.17 -1.41 21.50
CA ASN A 119 -2.98 -1.77 20.09
C ASN A 119 -2.79 -0.54 19.19
N LEU A 120 -3.49 0.57 19.46
CA LEU A 120 -3.23 1.84 18.77
C LEU A 120 -1.84 2.38 19.08
N ASP A 121 -1.38 2.29 20.33
CA ASP A 121 -0.04 2.73 20.72
C ASP A 121 1.06 1.86 20.05
N ILE A 122 0.82 0.55 19.86
CA ILE A 122 1.71 -0.31 19.07
C ILE A 122 1.74 0.16 17.61
N LEU A 123 0.57 0.34 16.96
CA LEU A 123 0.46 0.75 15.56
C LEU A 123 1.16 2.09 15.29
N LEU A 124 0.81 3.11 16.06
CA LEU A 124 1.34 4.46 15.88
C LEU A 124 2.82 4.57 16.29
N GLY A 125 3.21 3.82 17.32
CA GLY A 125 4.59 3.77 17.80
C GLY A 125 5.56 3.05 16.86
N MET A 126 5.11 2.00 16.20
CA MET A 126 5.87 1.23 15.22
C MET A 126 6.30 2.11 14.05
N VAL A 127 5.35 2.84 13.47
CA VAL A 127 5.58 3.69 12.30
C VAL A 127 6.34 4.98 12.68
N GLY A 128 6.16 5.47 13.91
CA GLY A 128 6.77 6.73 14.37
C GLY A 128 8.25 6.66 14.76
N LYS A 129 8.85 5.45 14.87
CA LYS A 129 10.22 5.25 15.37
C LYS A 129 11.00 4.24 14.52
N PRO A 130 11.32 4.58 13.27
CA PRO A 130 12.04 3.67 12.38
C PRO A 130 13.43 3.31 12.95
N TRP A 131 13.81 2.04 12.81
CA TRP A 131 15.09 1.52 13.27
C TRP A 131 15.70 0.58 12.21
N PHE A 132 16.70 1.10 11.50
CA PHE A 132 17.35 0.38 10.40
C PHE A 132 18.86 0.28 10.64
N THR A 133 19.40 -0.92 10.62
CA THR A 133 20.84 -1.20 10.69
C THR A 133 21.28 -2.06 9.52
N LYS A 134 22.58 -2.02 9.18
CA LYS A 134 23.10 -2.89 8.12
C LYS A 134 22.81 -4.37 8.39
N ALA A 135 22.93 -4.81 9.64
CA ALA A 135 22.70 -6.21 10.01
C ALA A 135 21.23 -6.60 9.85
N THR A 136 20.28 -5.75 10.25
CA THR A 136 18.85 -6.04 10.12
C THR A 136 18.38 -5.98 8.67
N ILE A 137 18.98 -5.13 7.83
CA ILE A 137 18.72 -5.11 6.38
C ILE A 137 19.23 -6.40 5.73
N ALA A 138 20.48 -6.82 6.01
CA ALA A 138 21.01 -8.05 5.44
C ALA A 138 20.19 -9.30 5.81
N LYS A 139 19.65 -9.34 7.04
CA LYS A 139 18.71 -10.40 7.46
C LYS A 139 17.44 -10.37 6.61
N GLU A 140 16.84 -9.18 6.45
CA GLU A 140 15.57 -9.02 5.74
C GLU A 140 15.70 -9.29 4.24
N GLN A 141 16.83 -8.94 3.62
CA GLN A 141 17.14 -9.31 2.23
C GLN A 141 17.05 -10.82 2.01
N GLY A 142 17.49 -11.63 2.98
CA GLY A 142 17.35 -13.08 2.94
C GLY A 142 15.89 -13.55 3.01
N ILE A 143 15.09 -12.94 3.88
CA ILE A 143 13.67 -13.28 4.10
C ILE A 143 12.86 -12.92 2.85
N ILE A 144 12.91 -11.67 2.40
CA ILE A 144 12.20 -11.20 1.22
C ILE A 144 12.69 -11.90 -0.04
N GLY A 145 13.99 -12.24 -0.12
CA GLY A 145 14.51 -13.03 -1.24
C GLY A 145 13.88 -14.43 -1.36
N GLN A 146 13.46 -15.07 -0.25
CA GLN A 146 12.67 -16.30 -0.29
C GLN A 146 11.21 -16.04 -0.68
N GLU A 147 10.64 -14.95 -0.23
CA GLU A 147 9.29 -14.53 -0.62
C GLU A 147 9.19 -14.25 -2.12
N ILE A 148 10.15 -13.54 -2.71
CA ILE A 148 10.23 -13.31 -4.15
C ILE A 148 10.25 -14.63 -4.92
N LYS A 149 11.05 -15.60 -4.49
CA LYS A 149 11.09 -16.94 -5.12
C LYS A 149 9.75 -17.66 -5.02
N MET A 150 9.04 -17.52 -3.90
CA MET A 150 7.70 -18.09 -3.73
C MET A 150 6.70 -17.47 -4.71
N TYR A 151 6.77 -16.15 -4.94
CA TYR A 151 5.95 -15.49 -5.96
C TYR A 151 6.33 -15.92 -7.38
N ASP A 152 7.61 -16.12 -7.66
CA ASP A 152 8.08 -16.64 -8.95
C ASP A 152 7.53 -18.03 -9.28
N ASP A 153 7.21 -18.83 -8.26
CA ASP A 153 6.59 -20.15 -8.41
C ASP A 153 5.06 -20.07 -8.58
N SER A 154 4.43 -18.90 -8.44
CA SER A 154 2.99 -18.69 -8.61
C SER A 154 2.65 -18.35 -10.08
N PRO A 155 1.90 -19.22 -10.80
CA PRO A 155 1.51 -18.94 -12.19
C PRO A 155 0.69 -17.65 -12.35
N ASP A 156 -0.25 -17.40 -11.44
CA ASP A 156 -1.12 -16.22 -11.50
C ASP A 156 -0.32 -14.93 -11.29
N TRP A 157 0.63 -14.95 -10.35
CA TRP A 157 1.50 -13.81 -10.09
C TRP A 157 2.41 -13.51 -11.28
N ARG A 158 3.02 -14.53 -11.85
CA ARG A 158 3.85 -14.39 -13.06
C ARG A 158 3.05 -13.89 -14.27
N LEU A 159 1.81 -14.38 -14.42
CA LEU A 159 0.93 -13.93 -15.50
C LEU A 159 0.61 -12.44 -15.34
N LEU A 160 0.23 -12.00 -14.12
CA LEU A 160 -0.06 -10.61 -13.83
C LEU A 160 1.15 -9.70 -14.11
N ASN A 161 2.34 -10.07 -13.60
CA ASN A 161 3.55 -9.30 -13.83
C ASN A 161 3.96 -9.28 -15.32
N ALA A 162 3.75 -10.36 -16.07
CA ALA A 162 3.98 -10.39 -17.50
C ALA A 162 3.05 -9.42 -18.25
N LEU A 163 1.78 -9.32 -17.84
CA LEU A 163 0.83 -8.34 -18.39
C LEU A 163 1.29 -6.91 -18.13
N PHE A 164 1.70 -6.58 -16.90
CA PHE A 164 2.21 -5.25 -16.60
C PHE A 164 3.47 -4.90 -17.41
N ARG A 165 4.40 -5.84 -17.58
CA ARG A 165 5.59 -5.66 -18.42
C ARG A 165 5.25 -5.48 -19.90
N CYS A 166 4.15 -6.05 -20.38
CA CYS A 166 3.66 -5.82 -21.73
C CYS A 166 3.02 -4.44 -21.88
N LEU A 167 2.26 -4.00 -20.87
CA LEU A 167 1.52 -2.73 -20.90
C LEU A 167 2.43 -1.51 -20.74
N TYR A 168 3.46 -1.60 -19.89
CA TYR A 168 4.26 -0.46 -19.46
C TYR A 168 5.72 -0.61 -19.91
N ALA A 169 6.21 0.35 -20.73
CA ALA A 169 7.61 0.36 -21.17
C ALA A 169 8.55 0.90 -20.09
N ASP A 170 8.22 2.07 -19.53
CA ASP A 170 9.10 2.81 -18.62
C ASP A 170 8.46 3.13 -17.27
N HIS A 171 7.14 2.95 -17.15
CA HIS A 171 6.42 3.24 -15.90
C HIS A 171 6.75 2.21 -14.81
N PRO A 172 6.95 2.61 -13.54
CA PRO A 172 7.29 1.70 -12.43
C PRO A 172 6.27 0.57 -12.16
N LEU A 173 5.04 0.68 -12.65
CA LEU A 173 4.04 -0.40 -12.60
C LEU A 173 4.49 -1.70 -13.29
N ARG A 174 5.47 -1.63 -14.20
CA ARG A 174 6.04 -2.82 -14.83
C ARG A 174 6.83 -3.72 -13.89
N ASP A 175 7.30 -3.16 -12.78
CA ASP A 175 8.14 -3.86 -11.81
C ASP A 175 7.28 -4.47 -10.70
N ASP A 176 7.67 -5.64 -10.24
CA ASP A 176 7.02 -6.30 -9.09
C ASP A 176 7.13 -5.43 -7.84
N ILE A 177 6.07 -5.41 -7.03
CA ILE A 177 6.02 -4.67 -5.76
C ILE A 177 7.15 -5.12 -4.82
N ALA A 178 7.47 -6.41 -4.79
CA ALA A 178 8.57 -6.95 -4.00
C ALA A 178 9.95 -6.69 -4.62
N GLY A 179 10.00 -6.24 -5.87
CA GLY A 179 11.24 -6.08 -6.62
C GLY A 179 11.84 -7.42 -7.07
N THR A 180 13.17 -7.47 -7.14
CA THR A 180 13.95 -8.68 -7.42
C THR A 180 15.00 -8.88 -6.33
N VAL A 181 15.58 -10.09 -6.25
CA VAL A 181 16.66 -10.37 -5.29
C VAL A 181 17.84 -9.41 -5.49
N GLU A 182 18.16 -9.08 -6.76
CA GLU A 182 19.23 -8.15 -7.12
C GLU A 182 18.89 -6.71 -6.69
N SER A 183 17.66 -6.25 -6.97
CA SER A 183 17.28 -4.86 -6.63
C SER A 183 17.23 -4.63 -5.13
N ILE A 184 16.70 -5.57 -4.35
CA ILE A 184 16.67 -5.42 -2.88
C ILE A 184 18.05 -5.55 -2.24
N ALA A 185 19.02 -6.18 -2.90
CA ALA A 185 20.40 -6.26 -2.42
C ALA A 185 21.11 -4.89 -2.40
N GLU A 186 20.65 -3.93 -3.20
CA GLU A 186 21.19 -2.55 -3.23
C GLU A 186 20.73 -1.68 -2.06
N LEU A 187 19.72 -2.12 -1.29
CA LEU A 187 19.11 -1.34 -0.24
C LEU A 187 20.07 -1.05 0.92
N THR A 188 20.08 0.20 1.34
CA THR A 188 20.89 0.68 2.45
C THR A 188 20.01 1.31 3.55
N PRO A 189 20.49 1.39 4.81
CA PRO A 189 19.77 2.11 5.87
C PRO A 189 19.44 3.55 5.48
N GLN A 190 20.34 4.23 4.77
CA GLN A 190 20.16 5.62 4.39
C GLN A 190 18.99 5.79 3.42
N MET A 191 18.83 4.88 2.45
CA MET A 191 17.70 4.90 1.52
C MET A 191 16.38 4.76 2.27
N LEU A 192 16.28 3.80 3.21
CA LEU A 192 15.08 3.61 4.01
C LEU A 192 14.77 4.82 4.92
N TYR A 193 15.80 5.42 5.53
CA TYR A 193 15.61 6.67 6.28
C TYR A 193 15.18 7.84 5.40
N ASN A 194 15.65 7.93 4.16
CA ASN A 194 15.18 8.95 3.22
C ASN A 194 13.70 8.74 2.89
N CYS A 195 13.26 7.50 2.65
CA CYS A 195 11.83 7.19 2.45
C CYS A 195 10.98 7.59 3.65
N THR A 196 11.44 7.28 4.89
CA THR A 196 10.67 7.66 6.09
C THR A 196 10.57 9.16 6.28
N LYS A 197 11.62 9.92 5.98
CA LYS A 197 11.59 11.38 6.01
C LYS A 197 10.65 11.96 4.97
N ALA A 198 10.66 11.42 3.74
CA ALA A 198 9.86 11.91 2.64
C ALA A 198 8.38 11.57 2.80
N PHE A 199 8.05 10.33 3.12
CA PHE A 199 6.70 9.81 2.96
C PHE A 199 5.99 9.43 4.25
N TYR A 200 6.69 9.30 5.39
CA TYR A 200 6.08 8.96 6.68
C TYR A 200 5.89 10.19 7.58
N ALA A 201 5.83 11.37 6.97
CA ALA A 201 5.41 12.58 7.64
C ALA A 201 3.90 12.52 7.94
N PRO A 202 3.42 12.98 9.11
CA PRO A 202 2.01 12.94 9.46
C PRO A 202 1.08 13.55 8.39
N SER A 203 1.53 14.60 7.69
CA SER A 203 0.79 15.25 6.60
C SER A 203 0.62 14.36 5.35
N ASN A 204 1.40 13.30 5.20
CA ASN A 204 1.30 12.31 4.14
C ASN A 204 0.65 11.00 4.61
N MET A 205 0.05 10.99 5.81
CA MET A 205 -0.50 9.79 6.41
C MET A 205 -1.96 9.96 6.83
N VAL A 206 -2.66 8.83 6.92
CA VAL A 206 -4.04 8.74 7.36
C VAL A 206 -4.18 7.65 8.41
N LEU A 207 -4.82 7.97 9.53
CA LEU A 207 -5.31 6.98 10.49
C LEU A 207 -6.82 6.78 10.26
N SER A 208 -7.23 5.59 9.86
CA SER A 208 -8.63 5.22 9.71
C SER A 208 -8.99 4.18 10.76
N VAL A 209 -10.03 4.45 11.55
CA VAL A 209 -10.54 3.53 12.58
C VAL A 209 -12.03 3.29 12.42
N ALA A 210 -12.46 2.06 12.61
CA ALA A 210 -13.89 1.70 12.59
C ALA A 210 -14.21 0.68 13.69
N GLY A 211 -15.41 0.75 14.26
CA GLY A 211 -15.86 -0.18 15.29
C GLY A 211 -16.26 0.50 16.59
N LYS A 212 -16.00 -0.17 17.72
CA LYS A 212 -16.33 0.33 19.07
C LYS A 212 -15.26 1.33 19.56
N ILE A 213 -15.14 2.45 18.85
CA ILE A 213 -14.18 3.53 19.13
C ILE A 213 -14.79 4.86 18.73
N THR A 214 -14.40 5.95 19.38
CA THR A 214 -14.80 7.32 19.03
C THR A 214 -13.65 8.07 18.37
N LEU A 215 -13.97 9.16 17.65
CA LEU A 215 -12.96 10.03 17.06
C LEU A 215 -12.02 10.61 18.13
N ASP A 216 -12.57 11.02 19.30
CA ASP A 216 -11.77 11.57 20.39
C ASP A 216 -10.75 10.56 20.93
N GLN A 217 -11.13 9.29 21.06
CA GLN A 217 -10.20 8.24 21.48
C GLN A 217 -9.07 8.04 20.48
N ALA A 218 -9.35 8.07 19.17
CA ALA A 218 -8.34 7.99 18.13
C ALA A 218 -7.38 9.20 18.16
N VAL A 219 -7.93 10.41 18.35
CA VAL A 219 -7.12 11.64 18.48
C VAL A 219 -6.26 11.61 19.73
N GLU A 220 -6.77 11.12 20.86
CA GLU A 220 -5.97 10.96 22.10
C GLU A 220 -4.84 9.95 21.91
N ALA A 221 -5.05 8.85 21.18
CA ALA A 221 -3.96 7.95 20.82
C ALA A 221 -2.88 8.65 19.98
N CYS A 222 -3.26 9.49 19.02
CA CYS A 222 -2.31 10.31 18.25
C CYS A 222 -1.52 11.28 19.15
N LYS A 223 -2.17 11.89 20.14
CA LYS A 223 -1.49 12.78 21.12
C LYS A 223 -0.47 12.01 21.96
N ARG A 224 -0.84 10.85 22.51
CA ARG A 224 0.06 9.99 23.31
C ARG A 224 1.30 9.58 22.52
N ASN A 225 1.16 9.35 21.22
CA ASN A 225 2.24 8.93 20.34
C ASN A 225 2.99 10.10 19.66
N GLY A 226 2.72 11.34 20.07
CA GLY A 226 3.41 12.54 19.58
C GLY A 226 3.12 12.91 18.14
N LEU A 227 2.00 12.47 17.59
CA LEU A 227 1.55 12.71 16.20
C LEU A 227 0.59 13.91 16.09
N TYR A 228 0.34 14.61 17.19
CA TYR A 228 -0.61 15.73 17.22
C TYR A 228 0.01 17.05 16.78
N ARG A 229 1.23 17.35 17.23
CA ARG A 229 1.87 18.65 17.02
C ARG A 229 2.54 18.73 15.66
N ALA A 230 2.46 19.91 15.05
CA ALA A 230 3.24 20.21 13.84
C ALA A 230 4.73 20.02 14.10
N ARG A 231 5.42 19.46 13.12
CA ARG A 231 6.88 19.31 13.08
C ARG A 231 7.39 19.98 11.83
N ALA A 232 8.67 20.34 11.82
CA ALA A 232 9.32 20.77 10.58
C ALA A 232 9.19 19.64 9.54
N ALA A 233 8.58 19.97 8.41
CA ALA A 233 8.45 19.04 7.31
C ALA A 233 9.68 19.11 6.41
N HIS A 234 10.08 17.98 5.83
CA HIS A 234 11.04 17.96 4.74
C HIS A 234 10.37 18.46 3.46
N GLU A 235 11.13 19.11 2.61
CA GLU A 235 10.68 19.48 1.27
C GLU A 235 10.79 18.23 0.37
N VAL A 236 9.65 17.79 -0.18
CA VAL A 236 9.57 16.61 -1.02
C VAL A 236 8.88 16.98 -2.33
N GLU A 237 9.60 16.76 -3.43
CA GLU A 237 9.05 16.86 -4.78
C GLU A 237 8.96 15.46 -5.36
N TRP A 238 7.78 15.08 -5.76
CA TRP A 238 7.50 13.81 -6.40
C TRP A 238 6.34 13.95 -7.36
N ASP A 239 6.53 13.43 -8.56
CA ASP A 239 5.52 13.36 -9.59
C ASP A 239 5.24 11.91 -9.95
N ILE A 240 3.98 11.59 -10.23
CA ILE A 240 3.62 10.31 -10.81
C ILE A 240 4.27 10.24 -12.20
N PRO A 241 5.08 9.22 -12.49
CA PRO A 241 5.67 9.08 -13.81
C PRO A 241 4.58 9.07 -14.88
N ALA A 242 4.73 9.92 -15.88
CA ALA A 242 3.78 9.93 -17.00
C ALA A 242 3.92 8.65 -17.81
N ASP A 243 2.80 8.03 -18.15
CA ASP A 243 2.77 6.87 -19.01
C ASP A 243 2.23 7.24 -20.40
N ASN A 244 3.08 7.86 -21.20
CA ASN A 244 2.78 8.25 -22.56
C ASN A 244 3.36 7.27 -23.60
N ALA A 245 4.00 6.20 -23.14
CA ALA A 245 4.62 5.23 -24.03
C ALA A 245 3.58 4.26 -24.61
N PRO A 246 3.79 3.79 -25.85
CA PRO A 246 2.99 2.69 -26.40
C PRO A 246 3.21 1.40 -25.59
N LEU A 247 2.44 0.36 -25.88
CA LEU A 247 2.66 -0.95 -25.28
C LEU A 247 4.11 -1.39 -25.46
N ALA A 248 4.75 -1.85 -24.38
CA ALA A 248 6.12 -2.37 -24.44
C ALA A 248 6.19 -3.63 -25.29
N HIS A 249 5.22 -4.52 -25.11
CA HIS A 249 5.09 -5.75 -25.88
C HIS A 249 3.60 -6.06 -26.12
N ARG A 250 3.30 -6.74 -27.22
CA ARG A 250 1.91 -7.18 -27.51
C ARG A 250 1.58 -8.54 -26.93
N GLU A 251 2.60 -9.33 -26.65
CA GLU A 251 2.46 -10.67 -26.11
C GLU A 251 3.74 -11.06 -25.34
N ALA A 252 3.58 -11.97 -24.39
CA ALA A 252 4.68 -12.64 -23.70
C ALA A 252 4.30 -14.10 -23.47
N HIS A 253 5.28 -14.98 -23.59
CA HIS A 253 5.13 -16.41 -23.35
C HIS A 253 6.19 -16.89 -22.37
N PHE A 254 5.78 -17.74 -21.46
CA PHE A 254 6.70 -18.41 -20.54
C PHE A 254 6.17 -19.82 -20.20
N THR A 255 7.07 -20.70 -19.80
CA THR A 255 6.75 -22.08 -19.43
C THR A 255 6.91 -22.27 -17.94
N MET A 256 5.92 -22.89 -17.32
CA MET A 256 5.89 -23.26 -15.89
C MET A 256 5.31 -24.66 -15.73
N PRO A 257 5.63 -25.37 -14.63
CA PRO A 257 4.98 -26.63 -14.28
C PRO A 257 3.56 -26.35 -13.77
N VAL A 258 2.60 -26.30 -14.67
CA VAL A 258 1.18 -26.07 -14.37
C VAL A 258 0.32 -27.22 -14.89
N THR A 259 -0.80 -27.50 -14.25
CA THR A 259 -1.74 -28.55 -14.67
C THR A 259 -2.54 -28.19 -15.92
N LYS A 260 -2.76 -26.89 -16.13
CA LYS A 260 -3.49 -26.34 -17.28
C LYS A 260 -2.81 -25.08 -17.79
N PRO A 261 -2.82 -24.81 -19.09
CA PRO A 261 -2.38 -23.53 -19.61
C PRO A 261 -3.19 -22.37 -19.03
N CYS A 262 -2.51 -21.30 -18.66
CA CYS A 262 -3.13 -20.05 -18.22
C CYS A 262 -2.86 -18.96 -19.24
N PHE A 263 -3.81 -18.08 -19.48
CA PHE A 263 -3.60 -16.89 -20.29
C PHE A 263 -4.27 -15.67 -19.66
N GLY A 264 -3.74 -14.50 -19.95
CA GLY A 264 -4.30 -13.22 -19.52
C GLY A 264 -4.40 -12.28 -20.72
N VAL A 265 -5.42 -11.44 -20.73
CA VAL A 265 -5.60 -10.36 -21.70
C VAL A 265 -5.77 -9.07 -20.93
N ALA A 266 -5.04 -8.04 -21.33
CA ALA A 266 -5.14 -6.72 -20.72
C ALA A 266 -5.28 -5.64 -21.81
N TYR A 267 -5.99 -4.58 -21.45
CA TYR A 267 -6.13 -3.39 -22.26
C TYR A 267 -5.59 -2.20 -21.48
N LYS A 268 -4.77 -1.39 -22.15
CA LYS A 268 -4.31 -0.13 -21.61
C LYS A 268 -5.31 0.94 -21.96
N GLU A 269 -5.93 1.53 -20.95
CA GLU A 269 -6.92 2.60 -21.09
C GLU A 269 -6.25 3.95 -20.79
N GLU A 270 -6.80 5.03 -21.29
CA GLU A 270 -6.38 6.38 -20.94
C GLU A 270 -6.57 6.60 -19.41
N PRO A 271 -5.64 7.32 -18.76
CA PRO A 271 -5.76 7.58 -17.33
C PRO A 271 -7.11 8.19 -16.97
N LEU A 272 -7.73 7.64 -15.94
CA LEU A 272 -8.97 8.20 -15.40
C LEU A 272 -8.68 9.54 -14.71
N THR A 273 -9.50 10.54 -14.98
CA THR A 273 -9.48 11.77 -14.19
C THR A 273 -9.89 11.42 -12.75
N PRO A 274 -9.13 11.82 -11.71
CA PRO A 274 -9.50 11.57 -10.34
C PRO A 274 -10.94 12.00 -10.05
N GLY A 275 -11.78 11.07 -9.58
CA GLY A 275 -13.19 11.30 -9.29
C GLY A 275 -14.15 11.10 -10.47
N ASP A 276 -13.69 10.67 -11.65
CA ASP A 276 -14.58 10.25 -12.76
C ASP A 276 -15.14 8.83 -12.50
N LEU A 277 -15.91 8.74 -11.42
CA LEU A 277 -16.58 7.50 -11.03
C LEU A 277 -17.49 6.94 -12.15
N LYS A 278 -18.04 7.81 -12.99
CA LYS A 278 -18.92 7.36 -14.08
C LYS A 278 -18.13 6.53 -15.10
N ARG A 279 -16.96 6.99 -15.51
CA ARG A 279 -16.13 6.27 -16.49
C ARG A 279 -15.59 4.98 -15.88
N GLU A 280 -15.15 5.01 -14.61
CA GLU A 280 -14.71 3.83 -13.87
C GLU A 280 -15.81 2.75 -13.85
N LEU A 281 -17.03 3.09 -13.42
CA LEU A 281 -18.16 2.16 -13.40
C LEU A 281 -18.55 1.66 -14.79
N LEU A 282 -18.46 2.51 -15.82
CA LEU A 282 -18.74 2.08 -17.19
C LEU A 282 -17.72 1.07 -17.70
N LEU A 283 -16.44 1.22 -17.36
CA LEU A 283 -15.40 0.26 -17.73
C LEU A 283 -15.59 -1.07 -17.02
N ASP A 284 -15.93 -1.06 -15.72
CA ASP A 284 -16.26 -2.27 -14.96
C ASP A 284 -17.46 -3.00 -15.56
N MET A 285 -18.55 -2.25 -15.84
CA MET A 285 -19.74 -2.81 -16.48
C MET A 285 -19.44 -3.39 -17.87
N LEU A 286 -18.58 -2.72 -18.65
CA LEU A 286 -18.17 -3.22 -19.97
C LEU A 286 -17.39 -4.53 -19.81
N GLY A 287 -16.48 -4.62 -18.85
CA GLY A 287 -15.76 -5.85 -18.52
C GLY A 287 -16.72 -7.00 -18.20
N ASP A 288 -17.70 -6.76 -17.34
CA ASP A 288 -18.72 -7.74 -16.97
C ASP A 288 -19.60 -8.17 -18.15
N LEU A 289 -19.94 -7.24 -19.05
CA LEU A 289 -20.75 -7.53 -20.23
C LEU A 289 -19.99 -8.34 -21.30
N VAL A 290 -18.66 -8.19 -21.36
CA VAL A 290 -17.84 -8.88 -22.37
C VAL A 290 -17.34 -10.23 -21.88
N VAL A 291 -16.82 -10.29 -20.64
CA VAL A 291 -16.14 -11.49 -20.09
C VAL A 291 -16.72 -12.00 -18.77
N GLY A 292 -17.71 -11.33 -18.21
CA GLY A 292 -18.33 -11.73 -16.94
C GLY A 292 -18.99 -13.12 -17.00
N GLY A 293 -19.19 -13.73 -15.84
CA GLY A 293 -19.61 -15.13 -15.67
C GLY A 293 -20.96 -15.52 -16.34
N LEU A 294 -21.77 -14.54 -16.72
CA LEU A 294 -23.04 -14.76 -17.41
C LEU A 294 -22.93 -14.69 -18.96
N THR A 295 -21.74 -14.38 -19.49
CA THR A 295 -21.54 -14.19 -20.92
C THR A 295 -21.36 -15.53 -21.68
N ARG A 296 -21.67 -15.50 -22.96
CA ARG A 296 -21.41 -16.66 -23.83
C ARG A 296 -19.92 -16.95 -23.97
N LEU A 297 -19.09 -15.92 -23.94
CA LEU A 297 -17.63 -16.06 -24.01
C LEU A 297 -17.11 -16.81 -22.79
N TYR A 298 -17.48 -16.36 -21.58
CA TYR A 298 -17.11 -17.03 -20.35
C TYR A 298 -17.52 -18.51 -20.35
N ARG A 299 -18.79 -18.81 -20.74
CA ARG A 299 -19.27 -20.18 -20.79
C ARG A 299 -18.47 -21.05 -21.77
N ARG A 300 -18.13 -20.52 -22.95
CA ARG A 300 -17.25 -21.23 -23.90
C ARG A 300 -15.89 -21.53 -23.35
N LEU A 301 -15.24 -20.55 -22.71
CA LEU A 301 -13.94 -20.73 -22.07
C LEU A 301 -14.03 -21.77 -20.95
N TYR A 302 -15.06 -21.69 -20.11
CA TYR A 302 -15.29 -22.65 -19.03
C TYR A 302 -15.53 -24.07 -19.55
N ASP A 303 -16.38 -24.24 -20.57
CA ASP A 303 -16.70 -25.53 -21.15
C ASP A 303 -15.49 -26.17 -21.87
N THR A 304 -14.56 -25.36 -22.37
CA THR A 304 -13.30 -25.81 -23.00
C THR A 304 -12.16 -25.99 -21.99
N ALA A 305 -12.45 -25.83 -20.70
CA ALA A 305 -11.48 -25.95 -19.59
C ALA A 305 -10.28 -24.99 -19.70
N MET A 306 -10.51 -23.83 -20.31
CA MET A 306 -9.59 -22.70 -20.33
C MET A 306 -9.92 -21.68 -19.24
#